data_ddb6382c70137099e7582d9ca585aa5a
#
_entry.id   ddb6382c70137099e7582d9ca585aa5a
#
_cell.length_a   1.000
_cell.length_b   1.000
_cell.length_c   1.000
_cell.angle_alpha   90.00
_cell.angle_beta   90.00
_cell.angle_gamma   90.00
#
_symmetry.space_group_name_H-M   'P 1'
#
loop_
_entity.id
_entity.type
_entity.pdbx_description
1 polymer ?
#
loop_
_entity_poly.entity_id
_entity_poly.type
_entity_poly.pdbx_seq_one_letter_code
_entity_poly.pdbx_strand_id
1 'polypeptide(L)'
;MGVYRAESGTLRTERRMTATDMPDSDTGLGEVLSLTAAMLDSALTQDWVTVANLEATRAVLLHEVFEQSGRHTPEQLAGLARRVLDLDHELIAIGTQARDAVAGELTQLRQVRRAHAAYSEHETE
;
A
#
# COMPACT_ATOMS: atom_id res chain seq x y z
N MET A 1 32.69 -24.86 -22.12
CA MET A 1 32.40 -24.64 -21.77
C MET A 1 31.70 -24.22 -21.22
N GLY A 2 31.66 -23.99 -21.34
CA GLY A 2 30.92 -23.62 -20.79
C GLY A 2 30.55 -22.90 -20.37
N VAL A 3 30.93 -22.67 -20.56
CA VAL A 3 30.54 -22.10 -20.09
C VAL A 3 29.88 -21.52 -19.65
N TYR A 4 29.85 -21.35 -19.90
CA TYR A 4 29.02 -20.86 -19.39
C TYR A 4 28.79 -20.40 -18.72
N ARG A 5 28.96 -20.36 -18.89
CA ARG A 5 28.50 -20.05 -18.31
C ARG A 5 28.18 -19.29 -17.62
N ALA A 6 28.50 -19.04 -17.89
CA ALA A 6 27.99 -18.51 -17.23
C ALA A 6 27.58 -17.88 -16.83
N GLU A 7 27.49 -17.56 -17.08
CA GLU A 7 26.84 -17.12 -16.59
C GLU A 7 26.24 -16.86 -15.97
N SER A 8 26.60 -16.98 -16.40
CA SER A 8 25.89 -16.84 -15.73
C SER A 8 25.68 -16.51 -14.95
N GLY A 9 25.90 -16.39 -15.15
CA GLY A 9 25.62 -16.13 -14.41
C GLY A 9 25.53 -15.52 -14.08
N THR A 10 25.71 -15.17 -14.46
CA THR A 10 25.33 -14.66 -13.99
C THR A 10 24.77 -14.32 -13.79
N LEU A 11 24.78 -14.10 -14.26
CA LEU A 11 23.98 -13.85 -13.85
C LEU A 11 23.51 -13.74 -13.22
N ARG A 12 23.64 -13.82 -13.37
CA ARG A 12 23.19 -13.77 -12.59
C ARG A 12 23.25 -13.18 -12.01
N THR A 13 23.79 -12.73 -12.27
CA THR A 13 23.73 -12.25 -11.52
C THR A 13 23.57 -11.50 -11.31
N GLU A 14 23.71 -10.95 -11.70
CA GLU A 14 23.31 -10.42 -11.32
C GLU A 14 22.87 -9.92 -10.91
N ARG A 15 22.90 -9.69 -11.08
CA ARG A 15 22.39 -9.39 -10.39
C ARG A 15 22.51 -9.02 -9.73
N ARG A 16 23.00 -8.71 -9.78
CA ARG A 16 23.17 -8.45 -8.91
C ARG A 16 23.60 -7.86 -8.38
N MET A 17 24.12 -7.16 -8.46
CA MET A 17 24.50 -6.68 -7.80
C MET A 17 24.47 -6.04 -7.39
N THR A 18 24.71 -5.58 -7.50
CA THR A 18 24.73 -5.15 -6.83
C THR A 18 24.37 -5.19 -6.07
N ALA A 19 24.49 -5.13 -6.23
CA ALA A 19 24.24 -5.21 -5.33
C ALA A 19 24.31 -5.52 -4.72
N THR A 20 24.65 -5.53 -4.99
CA THR A 20 24.90 -5.89 -4.17
C THR A 20 25.03 -5.87 -3.47
N ASP A 21 25.27 -6.09 -4.37
CA ASP A 21 25.75 -5.84 -3.20
C ASP A 21 24.89 -5.28 -2.17
N MET A 22 23.60 -5.40 -2.26
CA MET A 22 22.70 -4.88 -1.33
C MET A 22 22.63 -5.75 -0.10
N PRO A 23 22.84 -5.20 1.09
CA PRO A 23 22.66 -6.00 2.31
C PRO A 23 21.22 -6.50 2.38
N ASP A 24 21.03 -7.70 2.88
CA ASP A 24 19.70 -8.26 3.04
C ASP A 24 18.81 -7.36 3.89
N SER A 25 19.41 -6.67 4.86
CA SER A 25 18.66 -5.76 5.73
C SER A 25 18.00 -4.65 4.93
N ASP A 26 18.71 -4.12 3.92
CA ASP A 26 18.15 -3.06 3.09
C ASP A 26 17.00 -3.60 2.24
N THR A 27 17.11 -4.84 1.81
CA THR A 27 16.08 -5.44 0.98
C THR A 27 14.76 -5.52 1.73
N GLY A 28 14.79 -5.98 2.98
CA GLY A 28 13.57 -6.09 3.77
C GLY A 28 12.92 -4.74 4.01
N LEU A 29 13.73 -3.76 4.37
CA LEU A 29 13.23 -2.40 4.60
C LEU A 29 12.63 -1.82 3.34
N GLY A 30 13.33 -2.02 2.21
CA GLY A 30 12.85 -1.51 0.93
C GLY A 30 11.55 -2.16 0.50
N GLU A 31 11.39 -3.45 0.77
CA GLU A 31 10.17 -4.15 0.41
C GLU A 31 8.97 -3.61 1.16
N VAL A 32 9.14 -3.33 2.46
CA VAL A 32 8.05 -2.76 3.25
C VAL A 32 7.62 -1.42 2.66
N LEU A 33 8.58 -0.58 2.30
CA LEU A 33 8.27 0.73 1.74
C LEU A 33 7.62 0.60 0.36
N SER A 34 8.08 -0.36 -0.45
CA SER A 34 7.48 -0.59 -1.76
C SER A 34 6.03 -1.03 -1.64
N LEU A 35 5.74 -1.93 -0.68
CA LEU A 35 4.37 -2.36 -0.46
C LEU A 35 3.50 -1.20 0.00
N THR A 36 4.04 -0.35 0.88
CA THR A 36 3.28 0.79 1.36
C THR A 36 2.97 1.76 0.21
N ALA A 37 3.94 1.99 -0.67
CA ALA A 37 3.71 2.85 -1.83
C ALA A 37 2.65 2.25 -2.76
N ALA A 38 2.70 0.93 -2.96
CA ALA A 38 1.70 0.25 -3.79
C ALA A 38 0.31 0.35 -3.18
N MET A 39 0.22 0.31 -1.84
CA MET A 39 -1.06 0.49 -1.16
C MET A 39 -1.62 1.88 -1.44
N LEU A 40 -0.78 2.91 -1.40
CA LEU A 40 -1.22 4.27 -1.72
C LEU A 40 -1.72 4.36 -3.15
N ASP A 41 -0.98 3.79 -4.10
CA ASP A 41 -1.39 3.81 -5.49
C ASP A 41 -2.75 3.14 -5.68
N SER A 42 -2.93 1.99 -5.03
CA SER A 42 -4.20 1.26 -5.13
C SER A 42 -5.34 2.05 -4.49
N ALA A 43 -5.06 2.72 -3.37
CA ALA A 43 -6.07 3.52 -2.70
C ALA A 43 -6.51 4.70 -3.56
N LEU A 44 -5.58 5.29 -4.31
CA LEU A 44 -5.91 6.41 -5.18
C LEU A 44 -6.86 6.02 -6.30
N THR A 45 -6.84 4.76 -6.71
CA THR A 45 -7.80 4.24 -7.69
C THR A 45 -8.97 3.55 -7.01
N GLN A 46 -9.06 3.64 -5.68
CA GLN A 46 -10.14 3.07 -4.89
C GLN A 46 -10.21 1.55 -4.97
N ASP A 47 -9.07 0.92 -5.21
CA ASP A 47 -8.97 -0.54 -5.24
C ASP A 47 -8.64 -1.04 -3.83
N TRP A 48 -9.64 -1.03 -2.98
CA TRP A 48 -9.45 -1.33 -1.56
C TRP A 48 -9.18 -2.81 -1.30
N VAL A 49 -9.62 -3.67 -2.20
CA VAL A 49 -9.30 -5.10 -2.09
C VAL A 49 -7.79 -5.31 -2.22
N THR A 50 -7.18 -4.65 -3.19
CA THR A 50 -5.73 -4.74 -3.36
C THR A 50 -5.02 -4.13 -2.16
N VAL A 51 -5.52 -3.01 -1.63
CA VAL A 51 -4.93 -2.40 -0.43
C VAL A 51 -4.91 -3.41 0.72
N ALA A 52 -6.03 -4.11 0.94
CA ALA A 52 -6.12 -5.09 2.03
C ALA A 52 -5.14 -6.24 1.81
N ASN A 53 -5.02 -6.72 0.59
CA ASN A 53 -4.10 -7.81 0.28
C ASN A 53 -2.65 -7.40 0.50
N LEU A 54 -2.31 -6.19 0.07
CA LEU A 54 -0.95 -5.66 0.26
C LEU A 54 -0.65 -5.44 1.74
N GLU A 55 -1.65 -5.00 2.48
CA GLU A 55 -1.47 -4.79 3.92
C GLU A 55 -1.15 -6.10 4.62
N ALA A 56 -1.85 -7.17 4.26
CA ALA A 56 -1.59 -8.48 4.87
C ALA A 56 -0.16 -8.93 4.59
N THR A 57 0.30 -8.74 3.36
CA THR A 57 1.68 -9.10 3.01
C THR A 57 2.67 -8.23 3.77
N ARG A 58 2.39 -6.93 3.85
CA ARG A 58 3.28 -6.00 4.56
C ARG A 58 3.37 -6.34 6.04
N ALA A 59 2.26 -6.77 6.64
CA ALA A 59 2.25 -7.11 8.06
C ALA A 59 3.23 -8.24 8.36
N VAL A 60 3.29 -9.24 7.49
CA VAL A 60 4.23 -10.35 7.65
C VAL A 60 5.67 -9.85 7.55
N LEU A 61 5.94 -9.02 6.55
CA LEU A 61 7.29 -8.48 6.37
C LEU A 61 7.71 -7.58 7.52
N LEU A 62 6.80 -6.74 8.00
CA LEU A 62 7.10 -5.89 9.14
C LEU A 62 7.46 -6.72 10.36
N HIS A 63 6.68 -7.78 10.60
CA HIS A 63 6.96 -8.66 11.71
C HIS A 63 8.37 -9.25 11.60
N GLU A 64 8.72 -9.74 10.41
CA GLU A 64 10.02 -10.34 10.19
C GLU A 64 11.14 -9.34 10.37
N VAL A 65 10.97 -8.12 9.86
CA VAL A 65 12.00 -7.09 9.97
C VAL A 65 12.28 -6.76 11.42
N PHE A 66 11.22 -6.61 12.23
CA PHE A 66 11.41 -6.24 13.63
C PHE A 66 11.81 -7.43 14.50
N GLU A 67 11.57 -8.65 14.04
CA GLU A 67 12.00 -9.83 14.77
C GLU A 67 13.46 -10.17 14.55
N GLN A 68 14.03 -9.74 13.44
CA GLN A 68 15.42 -10.02 13.12
C GLN A 68 16.35 -9.02 13.78
N SER A 69 16.40 -9.09 15.10
CA SER A 69 17.27 -8.19 15.86
C SER A 69 18.72 -8.48 15.49
N GLY A 70 19.49 -7.42 15.34
CA GLY A 70 20.90 -7.55 14.96
C GLY A 70 21.15 -7.40 13.48
N ARG A 71 20.11 -7.48 12.65
CA ARG A 71 20.27 -7.25 11.20
C ARG A 71 20.03 -5.80 10.85
N HIS A 72 19.34 -5.06 11.71
CA HIS A 72 19.02 -3.67 11.49
C HIS A 72 19.40 -2.88 12.73
N THR A 73 19.87 -1.66 12.51
CA THR A 73 20.17 -0.78 13.63
C THR A 73 18.87 -0.19 14.16
N PRO A 74 18.86 0.25 15.44
CA PRO A 74 17.67 0.94 15.95
C PRO A 74 17.29 2.15 15.14
N GLU A 75 18.27 2.85 14.58
CA GLU A 75 18.02 4.00 13.74
C GLU A 75 17.31 3.61 12.45
N GLN A 76 17.71 2.49 11.87
CA GLN A 76 17.07 1.99 10.65
C GLN A 76 15.61 1.62 10.93
N LEU A 77 15.37 0.93 12.04
CA LEU A 77 14.02 0.52 12.40
C LEU A 77 13.15 1.72 12.73
N ALA A 78 13.71 2.69 13.44
CA ALA A 78 12.96 3.91 13.76
C ALA A 78 12.62 4.69 12.49
N GLY A 79 13.57 4.77 11.56
CA GLY A 79 13.34 5.44 10.30
C GLY A 79 12.25 4.77 9.49
N LEU A 80 12.29 3.44 9.43
CA LEU A 80 11.25 2.68 8.73
C LEU A 80 9.89 2.92 9.36
N ALA A 81 9.81 2.83 10.70
CA ALA A 81 8.55 3.01 11.39
C ALA A 81 7.97 4.40 11.11
N ARG A 82 8.83 5.43 11.15
CA ARG A 82 8.36 6.78 10.88
C ARG A 82 7.85 6.92 9.46
N ARG A 83 8.58 6.35 8.52
CA ARG A 83 8.19 6.44 7.11
C ARG A 83 6.87 5.73 6.86
N VAL A 84 6.71 4.54 7.45
CA VAL A 84 5.47 3.78 7.30
C VAL A 84 4.30 4.53 7.92
N LEU A 85 4.51 5.12 9.09
CA LEU A 85 3.46 5.91 9.74
C LEU A 85 3.04 7.10 8.90
N ASP A 86 4.01 7.81 8.33
CA ASP A 86 3.69 8.94 7.47
C ASP A 86 2.86 8.53 6.27
N LEU A 87 3.25 7.43 5.62
CA LEU A 87 2.52 6.95 4.46
C LEU A 87 1.15 6.40 4.84
N ASP A 88 1.05 5.77 6.01
CA ASP A 88 -0.24 5.29 6.49
C ASP A 88 -1.19 6.43 6.82
N HIS A 89 -0.67 7.56 7.29
CA HIS A 89 -1.51 8.74 7.49
C HIS A 89 -2.11 9.21 6.18
N GLU A 90 -1.33 9.20 5.10
CA GLU A 90 -1.84 9.54 3.79
C GLU A 90 -2.90 8.55 3.34
N LEU A 91 -2.66 7.27 3.59
CA LEU A 91 -3.60 6.22 3.23
C LEU A 91 -4.94 6.43 3.95
N ILE A 92 -4.87 6.73 5.23
CA ILE A 92 -6.07 6.98 6.03
C ILE A 92 -6.82 8.20 5.49
N ALA A 93 -6.09 9.24 5.12
CA ALA A 93 -6.72 10.45 4.57
C ALA A 93 -7.46 10.14 3.27
N ILE A 94 -6.85 9.33 2.40
CA ILE A 94 -7.49 8.93 1.15
C ILE A 94 -8.77 8.14 1.44
N GLY A 95 -8.70 7.20 2.40
CA GLY A 95 -9.86 6.41 2.77
C GLY A 95 -10.98 7.25 3.34
N THR A 96 -10.62 8.21 4.18
CA THR A 96 -11.60 9.11 4.78
C THR A 96 -12.30 9.94 3.71
N GLN A 97 -11.52 10.49 2.77
CA GLN A 97 -12.11 11.28 1.69
C GLN A 97 -13.04 10.44 0.82
N ALA A 98 -12.64 9.20 0.53
CA ALA A 98 -13.47 8.32 -0.28
C ALA A 98 -14.78 8.01 0.43
N ARG A 99 -14.72 7.75 1.73
CA ARG A 99 -15.91 7.47 2.51
C ARG A 99 -16.82 8.68 2.57
N ASP A 100 -16.25 9.86 2.76
CA ASP A 100 -17.03 11.08 2.83
C ASP A 100 -17.73 11.38 1.51
N ALA A 101 -17.04 11.10 0.40
CA ALA A 101 -17.63 11.30 -0.92
C ALA A 101 -18.84 10.39 -1.12
N VAL A 102 -18.71 9.11 -0.72
CA VAL A 102 -19.83 8.18 -0.82
C VAL A 102 -20.99 8.63 0.06
N ALA A 103 -20.68 9.06 1.29
CA ALA A 103 -21.72 9.52 2.20
C ALA A 103 -22.46 10.75 1.62
N GLY A 104 -21.70 11.65 0.97
CA GLY A 104 -22.30 12.80 0.32
C GLY A 104 -23.21 12.41 -0.83
N GLU A 105 -22.75 11.45 -1.64
CA GLU A 105 -23.56 10.96 -2.74
C GLU A 105 -24.84 10.32 -2.24
N LEU A 106 -24.77 9.53 -1.17
CA LEU A 106 -25.95 8.91 -0.59
C LEU A 106 -26.93 9.96 -0.09
N THR A 107 -26.43 11.00 0.54
CA THR A 107 -27.27 12.09 1.02
C THR A 107 -27.99 12.76 -0.15
N GLN A 108 -27.27 13.02 -1.23
CA GLN A 108 -27.88 13.63 -2.42
C GLN A 108 -28.94 12.71 -3.00
N LEU A 109 -28.66 11.42 -3.10
CA LEU A 109 -29.63 10.48 -3.64
C LEU A 109 -30.90 10.45 -2.79
N ARG A 110 -30.76 10.52 -1.48
CA ARG A 110 -31.91 10.54 -0.59
C ARG A 110 -32.73 11.81 -0.78
N GLN A 111 -32.04 12.94 -0.97
CA GLN A 111 -32.73 14.20 -1.20
C GLN A 111 -33.48 14.18 -2.52
N VAL A 112 -32.85 13.67 -3.57
CA VAL A 112 -33.50 13.55 -4.86
C VAL A 112 -34.72 12.65 -4.77
N ARG A 113 -34.57 11.52 -4.08
CA ARG A 113 -35.67 10.57 -3.93
C ARG A 113 -36.84 11.19 -3.18
N ARG A 114 -36.54 11.93 -2.12
CA ARG A 114 -37.60 12.59 -1.35
C ARG A 114 -38.30 13.66 -2.17
N ALA A 115 -37.54 14.43 -2.94
CA ALA A 115 -38.12 15.42 -3.79
C ALA A 115 -39.02 14.81 -4.85
N HIS A 116 -38.57 13.68 -5.42
CA HIS A 116 -39.36 12.97 -6.43
C HIS A 116 -40.65 12.44 -5.82
N ALA A 117 -40.56 11.85 -4.64
CA ALA A 117 -41.75 11.33 -3.97
C ALA A 117 -42.76 12.44 -3.66
N ALA A 118 -42.26 13.56 -3.16
CA ALA A 118 -43.13 14.69 -2.85
C ALA A 118 -43.79 15.23 -4.10
N TYR A 119 -43.04 15.29 -5.20
CA TYR A 119 -43.57 15.77 -6.47
C TYR A 119 -44.66 14.83 -6.99
N SER A 120 -44.40 13.53 -6.91
CA SER A 120 -45.37 12.51 -7.36
C SER A 120 -46.64 12.59 -6.54
N GLU A 121 -46.49 12.72 -5.22
CA GLU A 121 -47.68 12.84 -4.36
C GLU A 121 -48.49 14.07 -4.73
N HIS A 122 -47.81 15.17 -5.00
CA HIS A 122 -48.51 16.39 -5.35
C HIS A 122 -49.23 16.25 -6.68
N GLU A 123 -48.67 15.53 -7.60
CA GLU A 123 -49.29 15.34 -8.90
C GLU A 123 -50.55 14.47 -8.84
N THR A 124 -50.61 13.53 -7.92
CA THR A 124 -51.74 12.64 -7.82
C THR A 124 -52.94 13.31 -7.14
N GLU A 125 -52.74 14.45 -6.55
CA GLU A 125 -53.87 15.20 -5.97
C GLU A 125 -54.59 15.96 -7.05
#